data_fb0bbb5edd8eb27aa3a9721cf5cdbffa
#
_entry.id   fb0bbb5edd8eb27aa3a9721cf5cdbffa
#
_cell.length_a   1.000
_cell.length_b   1.000
_cell.length_c   1.000
_cell.angle_alpha   90.00
_cell.angle_beta   90.00
_cell.angle_gamma   90.00
#
_symmetry.space_group_name_H-M   'P 1'
#
loop_
_entity.id
_entity.type
_entity.pdbx_description
1 polymer ?
#
loop_
_entity_poly.entity_id
_entity_poly.type
_entity_poly.pdbx_seq_one_letter_code
_entity_poly.pdbx_strand_id
1 'polypeptide(L)'
;MKVRVLGSAAGGGFPQWNCGCGNCQAARRGEAGVRARTQESIAVSGDGQSWLLVNASPEIRAQIESFEGLWPRGDRHSPIAGLALTNGDLDHCLGLLSLRESHPLTVYASEAVRAGFTAGNVLYRTLERFEGQVTWRGLALGQEQPVAAAGLALTALPAPGKLPLHLEGVRAASPEDNVGLVIRDVRSGSRLAYLSGVSGPSAEVERAVTGAAAVFFDGTFWSSDELIAAGLGTRRAEDMAHWPIGGAEGSLGFLSRLGGRRVLIHVNNTNPILREGGAERRALDAAGVEVATDGLELEL
;
A
#
# COMPACT_ATOMS: atom_id res chain seq x y z
N MET A 1 13.10 -0.07 13.63
CA MET A 1 12.55 0.32 12.30
C MET A 1 11.49 1.38 12.50
N LYS A 2 11.52 2.47 11.71
CA LYS A 2 10.50 3.51 11.73
C LYS A 2 9.59 3.36 10.51
N VAL A 3 8.29 3.54 10.70
CA VAL A 3 7.27 3.45 9.66
C VAL A 3 6.36 4.68 9.74
N ARG A 4 6.10 5.32 8.61
CA ARG A 4 5.14 6.42 8.45
C ARG A 4 4.12 6.07 7.38
N VAL A 5 2.85 6.10 7.71
CA VAL A 5 1.77 6.02 6.72
C VAL A 5 1.68 7.37 6.01
N LEU A 6 1.89 7.37 4.70
CA LEU A 6 1.79 8.56 3.85
C LEU A 6 0.37 8.73 3.33
N GLY A 7 -0.27 7.62 2.97
CA GLY A 7 -1.66 7.55 2.56
C GLY A 7 -2.28 6.23 2.98
N SER A 8 -3.59 6.18 3.19
CA SER A 8 -4.27 5.01 3.76
C SER A 8 -5.56 4.60 3.06
N ALA A 9 -6.02 5.35 2.02
CA ALA A 9 -7.18 4.99 1.22
C ALA A 9 -6.83 4.06 0.06
N ALA A 10 -7.82 3.31 -0.43
CA ALA A 10 -7.76 2.59 -1.69
C ALA A 10 -7.81 3.53 -2.91
N GLY A 11 -7.76 2.96 -4.10
CA GLY A 11 -7.84 3.70 -5.35
C GLY A 11 -9.00 4.70 -5.41
N GLY A 12 -8.69 5.92 -5.87
CA GLY A 12 -9.61 7.05 -5.88
C GLY A 12 -9.56 7.96 -4.65
N GLY A 13 -8.87 7.54 -3.59
CA GLY A 13 -8.72 8.33 -2.37
C GLY A 13 -10.00 8.48 -1.56
N PHE A 14 -9.93 9.23 -0.46
CA PHE A 14 -11.09 9.52 0.37
C PHE A 14 -11.12 10.98 0.84
N PRO A 15 -12.16 11.78 0.50
CA PRO A 15 -13.32 11.41 -0.30
C PRO A 15 -12.98 11.19 -1.79
N GLN A 16 -13.58 10.18 -2.42
CA GLN A 16 -13.39 9.93 -3.85
C GLN A 16 -14.06 11.02 -4.68
N TRP A 17 -13.37 11.51 -5.72
CA TRP A 17 -13.74 12.73 -6.47
C TRP A 17 -15.16 12.70 -7.08
N ASN A 18 -15.62 11.54 -7.55
CA ASN A 18 -16.93 11.35 -8.18
C ASN A 18 -17.96 10.63 -7.30
N CYS A 19 -17.68 10.43 -5.99
CA CYS A 19 -18.56 9.71 -5.09
C CYS A 19 -19.32 10.65 -4.14
N GLY A 20 -20.64 10.43 -4.06
CA GLY A 20 -21.55 11.12 -3.14
C GLY A 20 -22.07 10.26 -1.99
N CYS A 21 -21.45 9.11 -1.69
CA CYS A 21 -21.87 8.25 -0.58
C CYS A 21 -21.79 8.97 0.76
N GLY A 22 -22.46 8.42 1.78
CA GLY A 22 -22.51 9.01 3.12
C GLY A 22 -21.15 9.33 3.73
N ASN A 23 -20.14 8.46 3.53
CA ASN A 23 -18.78 8.68 4.00
C ASN A 23 -18.10 9.84 3.26
N CYS A 24 -18.16 9.87 1.93
CA CYS A 24 -17.54 10.94 1.13
C CYS A 24 -18.19 12.30 1.40
N GLN A 25 -19.49 12.35 1.62
CA GLN A 25 -20.17 13.59 2.03
C GLN A 25 -19.76 14.04 3.42
N ALA A 26 -19.66 13.11 4.39
CA ALA A 26 -19.22 13.38 5.74
C ALA A 26 -17.78 13.95 5.75
N ALA A 27 -16.87 13.35 5.01
CA ALA A 27 -15.50 13.83 4.88
C ALA A 27 -15.43 15.26 4.29
N ARG A 28 -16.22 15.54 3.22
CA ARG A 28 -16.28 16.88 2.60
C ARG A 28 -16.84 17.96 3.53
N ARG A 29 -17.75 17.56 4.44
CA ARG A 29 -18.32 18.48 5.45
C ARG A 29 -17.43 18.62 6.69
N GLY A 30 -16.34 17.86 6.80
CA GLY A 30 -15.49 17.86 7.99
C GLY A 30 -16.19 17.28 9.22
N GLU A 31 -17.07 16.29 9.05
CA GLU A 31 -17.74 15.63 10.18
C GLU A 31 -16.72 15.02 11.15
N ALA A 32 -16.95 15.23 12.45
CA ALA A 32 -16.11 14.66 13.49
C ALA A 32 -16.04 13.11 13.37
N GLY A 33 -14.82 12.55 13.49
CA GLY A 33 -14.59 11.11 13.36
C GLY A 33 -14.57 10.59 11.92
N VAL A 34 -14.56 11.50 10.92
CA VAL A 34 -14.37 11.12 9.50
C VAL A 34 -13.29 12.01 8.90
N ARG A 35 -12.15 11.40 8.53
CA ARG A 35 -10.97 12.13 8.05
C ARG A 35 -10.69 11.80 6.59
N ALA A 36 -10.39 12.80 5.77
CA ALA A 36 -9.89 12.63 4.42
C ALA A 36 -8.57 11.84 4.43
N ARG A 37 -8.31 11.08 3.35
CA ARG A 37 -7.14 10.23 3.20
C ARG A 37 -6.66 10.23 1.75
N THR A 38 -5.37 10.26 1.55
CA THR A 38 -4.74 10.01 0.25
C THR A 38 -4.62 8.51 -0.01
N GLN A 39 -4.39 8.15 -1.26
CA GLN A 39 -4.24 6.74 -1.67
C GLN A 39 -2.99 6.13 -1.03
N GLU A 40 -3.03 4.83 -0.79
CA GLU A 40 -2.14 4.14 0.10
C GLU A 40 -0.66 4.19 -0.33
N SER A 41 0.18 4.51 0.63
CA SER A 41 1.64 4.45 0.57
C SER A 41 2.21 4.53 1.99
N ILE A 42 3.37 3.93 2.22
CA ILE A 42 4.12 4.05 3.47
C ILE A 42 5.58 4.40 3.21
N ALA A 43 6.22 5.05 4.17
CA ALA A 43 7.67 5.23 4.22
C ALA A 43 8.25 4.40 5.36
N VAL A 44 9.33 3.66 5.10
CA VAL A 44 10.00 2.78 6.07
C VAL A 44 11.49 3.08 6.12
N SER A 45 12.08 3.11 7.32
CA SER A 45 13.49 3.40 7.53
C SER A 45 14.07 2.61 8.71
N GLY A 46 15.28 2.06 8.54
CA GLY A 46 16.03 1.43 9.62
C GLY A 46 16.79 2.43 10.49
N ASP A 47 17.11 3.62 9.97
CA ASP A 47 17.94 4.64 10.64
C ASP A 47 17.22 5.96 10.93
N GLY A 48 16.03 6.16 10.34
CA GLY A 48 15.25 7.40 10.42
C GLY A 48 15.82 8.54 9.57
N GLN A 49 16.79 8.26 8.70
CA GLN A 49 17.47 9.24 7.84
C GLN A 49 17.22 8.97 6.36
N SER A 50 17.28 7.71 5.95
CA SER A 50 17.05 7.27 4.59
C SER A 50 15.81 6.38 4.54
N TRP A 51 14.91 6.65 3.61
CA TRP A 51 13.58 6.06 3.58
C TRP A 51 13.33 5.26 2.31
N LEU A 52 12.77 4.08 2.48
CA LEU A 52 12.14 3.32 1.42
C LEU A 52 10.66 3.71 1.36
N LEU A 53 10.18 4.12 0.20
CA LEU A 53 8.74 4.24 -0.04
C LEU A 53 8.18 2.90 -0.50
N VAL A 54 7.00 2.53 -0.03
CA VAL A 54 6.21 1.42 -0.58
C VAL A 54 5.00 2.01 -1.27
N ASN A 55 4.88 1.72 -2.54
CA ASN A 55 3.94 2.30 -3.51
C ASN A 55 4.13 3.81 -3.74
N ALA A 56 3.68 4.26 -4.90
CA ALA A 56 3.71 5.65 -5.33
C ALA A 56 2.33 6.07 -5.83
N SER A 57 1.49 6.53 -4.93
CA SER A 57 0.15 6.98 -5.26
C SER A 57 0.17 8.23 -6.14
N PRO A 58 -0.92 8.57 -6.84
CA PRO A 58 -1.05 9.83 -7.58
C PRO A 58 -0.75 11.08 -6.74
N GLU A 59 -0.95 11.00 -5.41
CA GLU A 59 -0.72 12.10 -4.47
C GLU A 59 0.71 12.13 -3.90
N ILE A 60 1.65 11.32 -4.42
CA ILE A 60 3.01 11.15 -3.87
C ILE A 60 3.71 12.47 -3.51
N ARG A 61 3.53 13.53 -4.29
CA ARG A 61 4.13 14.84 -3.98
C ARG A 61 3.57 15.43 -2.70
N ALA A 62 2.25 15.44 -2.53
CA ALA A 62 1.62 15.91 -1.30
C ALA A 62 1.99 15.05 -0.09
N GLN A 63 2.12 13.76 -0.31
CA GLN A 63 2.56 12.79 0.71
C GLN A 63 4.00 13.05 1.15
N ILE A 64 4.93 13.32 0.23
CA ILE A 64 6.32 13.70 0.55
C ILE A 64 6.34 15.00 1.36
N GLU A 65 5.60 16.03 0.93
CA GLU A 65 5.54 17.31 1.63
C GLU A 65 4.89 17.21 3.03
N SER A 66 4.03 16.23 3.25
CA SER A 66 3.37 16.01 4.56
C SER A 66 4.30 15.42 5.63
N PHE A 67 5.51 15.00 5.28
CA PHE A 67 6.42 14.31 6.19
C PHE A 67 7.84 14.86 6.11
N GLU A 68 8.26 15.58 7.14
CA GLU A 68 9.59 16.19 7.25
C GLU A 68 10.76 15.20 7.02
N GLY A 69 10.57 13.92 7.40
CA GLY A 69 11.56 12.86 7.16
C GLY A 69 11.90 12.63 5.67
N LEU A 70 11.04 13.08 4.76
CA LEU A 70 11.22 12.98 3.31
C LEU A 70 11.68 14.31 2.67
N TRP A 71 11.85 15.39 3.45
CA TRP A 71 12.27 16.66 2.89
C TRP A 71 13.75 16.69 2.52
N PRO A 72 14.12 17.42 1.48
CA PRO A 72 15.52 17.63 1.11
C PRO A 72 16.30 18.30 2.24
N ARG A 73 17.52 17.82 2.51
CA ARG A 73 18.45 18.39 3.50
C ARG A 73 19.55 19.22 2.85
N GLY A 74 19.39 19.59 1.61
CA GLY A 74 20.31 20.40 0.81
C GLY A 74 19.77 20.58 -0.59
N ASP A 75 20.48 21.36 -1.41
CA ASP A 75 20.10 21.62 -2.79
C ASP A 75 20.10 20.32 -3.61
N ARG A 76 18.96 19.98 -4.22
CA ARG A 76 18.82 18.75 -5.02
C ARG A 76 19.16 17.45 -4.27
N HIS A 77 18.84 17.39 -3.00
CA HIS A 77 18.92 16.18 -2.17
C HIS A 77 17.59 15.46 -2.08
N SER A 78 17.60 14.14 -1.89
CA SER A 78 16.42 13.36 -1.52
C SER A 78 16.81 12.32 -0.47
N PRO A 79 16.09 12.20 0.65
CA PRO A 79 16.28 11.10 1.60
C PRO A 79 15.62 9.80 1.15
N ILE A 80 14.96 9.77 -0.03
CA ILE A 80 14.33 8.57 -0.57
C ILE A 80 15.41 7.63 -1.12
N ALA A 81 15.69 6.56 -0.39
CA ALA A 81 16.67 5.53 -0.75
C ALA A 81 16.18 4.59 -1.87
N GLY A 82 14.88 4.54 -2.08
CA GLY A 82 14.23 3.74 -3.12
C GLY A 82 12.73 3.70 -2.96
N LEU A 83 12.08 3.05 -3.93
CA LEU A 83 10.64 2.89 -3.99
C LEU A 83 10.33 1.43 -4.34
N ALA A 84 9.49 0.74 -3.57
CA ALA A 84 9.04 -0.61 -3.84
C ALA A 84 7.58 -0.60 -4.31
N LEU A 85 7.30 -1.30 -5.41
CA LEU A 85 5.93 -1.44 -5.95
C LEU A 85 5.39 -2.83 -5.62
N THR A 86 4.18 -2.89 -5.07
CA THR A 86 3.49 -4.15 -4.76
C THR A 86 2.73 -4.71 -5.95
N ASN A 87 2.19 -3.84 -6.80
CA ASN A 87 1.49 -4.18 -8.03
C ASN A 87 1.54 -3.01 -9.03
N GLY A 88 0.91 -3.19 -10.20
CA GLY A 88 0.88 -2.20 -11.27
C GLY A 88 -0.39 -1.37 -11.35
N ASP A 89 -1.32 -1.44 -10.39
CA ASP A 89 -2.51 -0.58 -10.39
C ASP A 89 -2.12 0.89 -10.20
N LEU A 90 -2.90 1.80 -10.77
CA LEU A 90 -2.53 3.23 -10.87
C LEU A 90 -2.35 3.89 -9.51
N ASP A 91 -3.14 3.50 -8.53
CA ASP A 91 -3.04 3.98 -7.15
C ASP A 91 -1.74 3.57 -6.45
N HIS A 92 -1.07 2.52 -6.94
CA HIS A 92 0.21 2.03 -6.41
C HIS A 92 1.43 2.53 -7.20
N CYS A 93 1.30 2.89 -8.48
CA CYS A 93 2.47 3.14 -9.32
C CYS A 93 2.48 4.48 -10.08
N LEU A 94 1.32 5.14 -10.30
CA LEU A 94 1.24 6.31 -11.18
C LEU A 94 2.10 7.48 -10.69
N GLY A 95 2.23 7.65 -9.38
CA GLY A 95 3.03 8.70 -8.76
C GLY A 95 4.52 8.64 -9.11
N LEU A 96 5.03 7.48 -9.55
CA LEU A 96 6.41 7.37 -10.02
C LEU A 96 6.71 8.35 -11.16
N LEU A 97 5.76 8.59 -12.06
CA LEU A 97 5.91 9.58 -13.14
C LEU A 97 6.03 11.03 -12.62
N SER A 98 5.52 11.31 -11.43
CA SER A 98 5.64 12.62 -10.78
C SER A 98 7.02 12.85 -10.15
N LEU A 99 7.88 11.82 -10.04
CA LEU A 99 9.24 11.91 -9.50
C LEU A 99 10.31 12.09 -10.59
N ARG A 100 9.95 12.66 -11.72
CA ARG A 100 10.78 12.84 -12.92
C ARG A 100 11.87 13.93 -12.80
N GLU A 101 12.06 14.55 -11.65
CA GLU A 101 12.81 15.80 -11.48
C GLU A 101 14.34 15.60 -11.42
N SER A 102 14.90 14.82 -12.37
CA SER A 102 16.35 14.68 -12.58
C SER A 102 17.14 14.27 -11.33
N HIS A 103 16.54 13.41 -10.50
CA HIS A 103 17.19 12.77 -9.35
C HIS A 103 17.24 11.26 -9.56
N PRO A 104 18.38 10.58 -9.38
CA PRO A 104 18.45 9.13 -9.49
C PRO A 104 17.51 8.45 -8.51
N LEU A 105 16.71 7.48 -9.00
CA LEU A 105 15.75 6.74 -8.20
C LEU A 105 15.94 5.24 -8.41
N THR A 106 16.04 4.47 -7.33
CA THR A 106 16.00 3.01 -7.37
C THR A 106 14.58 2.53 -7.16
N VAL A 107 14.05 1.72 -8.08
CA VAL A 107 12.72 1.12 -7.99
C VAL A 107 12.83 -0.39 -7.87
N TYR A 108 12.24 -0.94 -6.84
CA TYR A 108 12.14 -2.36 -6.54
C TYR A 108 10.76 -2.87 -6.98
N ALA A 109 10.72 -3.85 -7.87
CA ALA A 109 9.47 -4.44 -8.34
C ALA A 109 9.70 -5.86 -8.86
N SER A 110 8.65 -6.68 -8.91
CA SER A 110 8.67 -7.92 -9.68
C SER A 110 8.85 -7.61 -11.18
N GLU A 111 9.27 -8.59 -11.95
CA GLU A 111 9.41 -8.40 -13.40
C GLU A 111 8.07 -8.12 -14.06
N ALA A 112 6.98 -8.76 -13.59
CA ALA A 112 5.64 -8.53 -14.11
C ALA A 112 5.16 -7.08 -13.89
N VAL A 113 5.40 -6.52 -12.70
CA VAL A 113 5.04 -5.13 -12.37
C VAL A 113 5.90 -4.15 -13.18
N ARG A 114 7.22 -4.37 -13.25
CA ARG A 114 8.13 -3.55 -14.07
C ARG A 114 7.69 -3.51 -15.53
N ALA A 115 7.50 -4.69 -16.14
CA ALA A 115 7.08 -4.80 -17.53
C ALA A 115 5.70 -4.15 -17.77
N GLY A 116 4.74 -4.38 -16.87
CA GLY A 116 3.41 -3.76 -16.94
C GLY A 116 3.43 -2.23 -16.89
N PHE A 117 4.35 -1.65 -16.12
CA PHE A 117 4.50 -0.19 -16.00
C PHE A 117 5.28 0.42 -17.18
N THR A 118 6.28 -0.27 -17.71
CA THR A 118 7.20 0.29 -18.74
C THR A 118 6.79 -0.03 -20.16
N ALA A 119 6.28 -1.24 -20.44
CA ALA A 119 6.01 -1.69 -21.80
C ALA A 119 4.84 -0.92 -22.43
N GLY A 120 5.09 -0.29 -23.58
CA GLY A 120 4.09 0.52 -24.29
C GLY A 120 3.72 1.84 -23.61
N ASN A 121 4.29 2.16 -22.47
CA ASN A 121 4.02 3.40 -21.75
C ASN A 121 4.92 4.53 -22.26
N VAL A 122 4.41 5.32 -23.19
CA VAL A 122 5.16 6.45 -23.75
C VAL A 122 5.56 7.47 -22.70
N LEU A 123 4.77 7.66 -21.64
CA LEU A 123 5.08 8.60 -20.56
C LEU A 123 6.30 8.16 -19.74
N TYR A 124 6.60 6.86 -19.72
CA TYR A 124 7.78 6.34 -19.02
C TYR A 124 9.10 6.96 -19.54
N ARG A 125 9.15 7.39 -20.81
CA ARG A 125 10.32 8.09 -21.39
C ARG A 125 10.72 9.35 -20.62
N THR A 126 9.84 9.91 -19.82
CA THR A 126 10.17 11.06 -18.94
C THR A 126 11.09 10.66 -17.77
N LEU A 127 11.19 9.37 -17.48
CA LEU A 127 12.05 8.78 -16.46
C LEU A 127 13.35 8.19 -17.06
N GLU A 128 13.58 8.37 -18.37
CA GLU A 128 14.74 7.88 -19.11
C GLU A 128 15.54 9.04 -19.74
N ARG A 129 15.52 10.24 -19.14
CA ARG A 129 16.13 11.45 -19.70
C ARG A 129 17.65 11.45 -19.61
N PHE A 130 18.22 10.68 -18.67
CA PHE A 130 19.65 10.45 -18.53
C PHE A 130 19.90 9.04 -18.00
N GLU A 131 21.09 8.52 -18.25
CA GLU A 131 21.49 7.19 -17.78
C GLU A 131 21.42 7.10 -16.25
N GLY A 132 20.74 6.08 -15.71
CA GLY A 132 20.59 5.88 -14.28
C GLY A 132 19.54 6.75 -13.60
N GLN A 133 18.71 7.49 -14.34
CA GLN A 133 17.59 8.25 -13.73
C GLN A 133 16.65 7.33 -12.97
N VAL A 134 16.29 6.18 -13.53
CA VAL A 134 15.60 5.11 -12.81
C VAL A 134 16.39 3.82 -12.96
N THR A 135 16.75 3.24 -11.83
CA THR A 135 17.39 1.92 -11.75
C THR A 135 16.41 0.91 -11.20
N TRP A 136 15.99 -0.06 -12.03
CA TRP A 136 15.14 -1.15 -11.59
C TRP A 136 15.95 -2.24 -10.90
N ARG A 137 15.43 -2.70 -9.74
CA ARG A 137 15.94 -3.85 -8.99
C ARG A 137 14.83 -4.89 -8.92
N GLY A 138 15.07 -6.06 -9.49
CA GLY A 138 14.09 -7.16 -9.50
C GLY A 138 13.82 -7.70 -8.11
N LEU A 139 12.55 -7.84 -7.76
CA LEU A 139 12.09 -8.57 -6.58
C LEU A 139 11.68 -9.98 -7.02
N ALA A 140 12.63 -10.91 -7.02
CA ALA A 140 12.31 -12.31 -7.22
C ALA A 140 11.56 -12.86 -6.01
N LEU A 141 10.47 -13.59 -6.25
CA LEU A 141 9.62 -14.11 -5.18
C LEU A 141 10.40 -15.02 -4.21
N GLY A 142 10.24 -14.77 -2.92
CA GLY A 142 10.90 -15.50 -1.85
C GLY A 142 12.39 -15.20 -1.65
N GLN A 143 12.98 -14.32 -2.46
CA GLN A 143 14.38 -13.92 -2.33
C GLN A 143 14.51 -12.57 -1.62
N GLU A 144 15.47 -12.47 -0.71
CA GLU A 144 15.74 -11.23 0.00
C GLU A 144 16.59 -10.30 -0.87
N GLN A 145 16.13 -9.05 -1.03
CA GLN A 145 16.76 -7.97 -1.77
C GLN A 145 17.16 -6.84 -0.81
N PRO A 146 18.43 -6.46 -0.69
CA PRO A 146 18.85 -5.40 0.21
C PRO A 146 18.46 -4.01 -0.31
N VAL A 147 18.06 -3.15 0.64
CA VAL A 147 17.90 -1.68 0.48
C VAL A 147 18.90 -1.03 1.42
N ALA A 148 20.17 -1.17 1.09
CA ALA A 148 21.29 -0.86 2.00
C ALA A 148 21.24 0.59 2.54
N ALA A 149 20.91 1.57 1.69
CA ALA A 149 20.83 2.97 2.08
C ALA A 149 19.77 3.25 3.17
N ALA A 150 18.69 2.46 3.23
CA ALA A 150 17.68 2.57 4.26
C ALA A 150 17.89 1.62 5.45
N GLY A 151 18.94 0.79 5.44
CA GLY A 151 19.22 -0.22 6.46
C GLY A 151 18.16 -1.36 6.47
N LEU A 152 17.55 -1.63 5.34
CA LEU A 152 16.44 -2.56 5.19
C LEU A 152 16.76 -3.69 4.19
N ALA A 153 15.98 -4.77 4.28
CA ALA A 153 15.93 -5.82 3.28
C ALA A 153 14.47 -6.16 2.98
N LEU A 154 14.18 -6.43 1.71
CA LEU A 154 12.85 -6.74 1.18
C LEU A 154 12.75 -8.20 0.76
N THR A 155 11.64 -8.86 1.08
CA THR A 155 11.27 -10.13 0.47
C THR A 155 9.87 -10.00 -0.11
N ALA A 156 9.73 -10.20 -1.42
CA ALA A 156 8.42 -10.25 -2.08
C ALA A 156 7.86 -11.68 -2.00
N LEU A 157 6.59 -11.80 -1.66
CA LEU A 157 5.84 -13.06 -1.66
C LEU A 157 4.59 -12.91 -2.51
N PRO A 158 4.15 -13.94 -3.25
CA PRO A 158 2.88 -13.87 -3.95
C PRO A 158 1.76 -13.54 -2.96
N ALA A 159 0.97 -12.53 -3.26
CA ALA A 159 -0.27 -12.28 -2.57
C ALA A 159 -1.43 -12.61 -3.52
N PRO A 160 -2.43 -13.40 -3.09
CA PRO A 160 -3.59 -13.65 -3.94
C PRO A 160 -4.22 -12.33 -4.39
N GLY A 161 -4.22 -12.08 -5.69
CA GLY A 161 -4.61 -10.79 -6.28
C GLY A 161 -5.10 -10.94 -7.71
N LYS A 162 -5.16 -9.84 -8.43
CA LYS A 162 -5.61 -9.78 -9.83
C LYS A 162 -4.54 -9.14 -10.73
N LEU A 163 -4.72 -9.32 -12.04
CA LEU A 163 -3.99 -8.54 -13.04
C LEU A 163 -4.43 -7.07 -12.97
N PRO A 164 -3.52 -6.08 -13.03
CA PRO A 164 -3.89 -4.68 -13.18
C PRO A 164 -4.83 -4.43 -14.36
N LEU A 165 -5.82 -3.55 -14.17
CA LEU A 165 -6.90 -3.32 -15.14
C LEU A 165 -6.38 -3.01 -16.56
N HIS A 166 -5.32 -2.22 -16.68
CA HIS A 166 -4.75 -1.82 -17.97
C HIS A 166 -4.01 -2.97 -18.71
N LEU A 167 -3.81 -4.10 -18.05
CA LEU A 167 -3.19 -5.30 -18.62
C LEU A 167 -4.22 -6.40 -18.91
N GLU A 168 -5.49 -6.22 -18.53
CA GLU A 168 -6.57 -7.15 -18.85
C GLU A 168 -6.72 -7.27 -20.37
N GLY A 169 -6.73 -8.51 -20.86
CA GLY A 169 -6.76 -8.80 -22.31
C GLY A 169 -5.43 -8.59 -23.05
N VAL A 170 -4.39 -8.06 -22.39
CA VAL A 170 -3.06 -7.87 -22.98
C VAL A 170 -2.17 -9.09 -22.72
N ARG A 171 -2.21 -9.66 -21.52
CA ARG A 171 -1.47 -10.89 -21.17
C ARG A 171 -2.19 -11.70 -20.09
N ALA A 172 -1.73 -12.91 -19.85
CA ALA A 172 -2.21 -13.72 -18.73
C ALA A 172 -1.69 -13.17 -17.39
N ALA A 173 -2.45 -13.40 -16.31
CA ALA A 173 -2.06 -13.09 -14.95
C ALA A 173 -0.86 -13.95 -14.50
N SER A 174 -0.04 -13.38 -13.62
CA SER A 174 1.13 -14.00 -13.01
C SER A 174 1.08 -13.87 -11.49
N PRO A 175 1.66 -14.79 -10.71
CA PRO A 175 1.84 -14.62 -9.26
C PRO A 175 2.67 -13.38 -8.89
N GLU A 176 3.40 -12.82 -9.84
CA GLU A 176 4.22 -11.62 -9.69
C GLU A 176 3.43 -10.31 -9.90
N ASP A 177 2.17 -10.36 -10.33
CA ASP A 177 1.36 -9.17 -10.60
C ASP A 177 0.93 -8.45 -9.32
N ASN A 178 0.79 -9.19 -8.23
CA ASN A 178 0.48 -8.65 -6.92
C ASN A 178 1.30 -9.37 -5.86
N VAL A 179 2.12 -8.60 -5.13
CA VAL A 179 3.02 -9.14 -4.13
C VAL A 179 2.80 -8.48 -2.77
N GLY A 180 2.85 -9.28 -1.72
CA GLY A 180 3.10 -8.81 -0.37
C GLY A 180 4.59 -8.60 -0.15
N LEU A 181 4.96 -7.67 0.73
CA LEU A 181 6.34 -7.40 1.11
C LEU A 181 6.58 -7.74 2.58
N VAL A 182 7.64 -8.48 2.85
CA VAL A 182 8.23 -8.55 4.19
C VAL A 182 9.45 -7.63 4.20
N ILE A 183 9.41 -6.62 5.05
CA ILE A 183 10.47 -5.63 5.21
C ILE A 183 11.17 -5.91 6.52
N ARG A 184 12.47 -6.20 6.48
CA ARG A 184 13.29 -6.50 7.63
C ARG A 184 14.28 -5.37 7.89
N ASP A 185 14.34 -4.89 9.11
CA ASP A 185 15.43 -4.03 9.59
C ASP A 185 16.69 -4.90 9.76
N VAL A 186 17.73 -4.56 9.05
CA VAL A 186 18.99 -5.36 9.03
C VAL A 186 19.67 -5.35 10.39
N ARG A 187 19.54 -4.27 11.16
CA ARG A 187 20.20 -4.08 12.47
C ARG A 187 19.45 -4.78 13.60
N SER A 188 18.13 -4.55 13.71
CA SER A 188 17.33 -5.10 14.81
C SER A 188 16.75 -6.49 14.52
N GLY A 189 16.66 -6.87 13.25
CA GLY A 189 15.94 -8.06 12.79
C GLY A 189 14.42 -7.91 12.83
N SER A 190 13.87 -6.76 13.24
CA SER A 190 12.44 -6.50 13.28
C SER A 190 11.83 -6.62 11.88
N ARG A 191 10.63 -7.18 11.79
CA ARG A 191 9.94 -7.48 10.53
C ARG A 191 8.59 -6.77 10.47
N LEU A 192 8.32 -6.14 9.33
CA LEU A 192 7.05 -5.58 8.93
C LEU A 192 6.50 -6.39 7.76
N ALA A 193 5.26 -6.91 7.85
CA ALA A 193 4.54 -7.47 6.72
C ALA A 193 3.61 -6.41 6.13
N TYR A 194 3.66 -6.22 4.82
CA TYR A 194 2.84 -5.26 4.09
C TYR A 194 2.05 -5.98 2.99
N LEU A 195 0.74 -6.03 3.14
CA LEU A 195 -0.20 -6.85 2.36
C LEU A 195 -1.46 -6.01 2.06
N SER A 196 -1.32 -4.93 1.28
CA SER A 196 -2.39 -3.96 1.02
C SER A 196 -3.47 -4.44 0.05
N GLY A 197 -3.23 -5.52 -0.69
CA GLY A 197 -4.20 -6.14 -1.59
C GLY A 197 -4.11 -7.67 -1.49
N VAL A 198 -5.12 -8.30 -0.89
CA VAL A 198 -5.16 -9.76 -0.68
C VAL A 198 -6.58 -10.28 -0.88
N SER A 199 -6.79 -11.21 -1.80
CA SER A 199 -8.12 -11.79 -2.09
C SER A 199 -8.53 -12.94 -1.16
N GLY A 200 -7.63 -13.42 -0.31
CA GLY A 200 -7.91 -14.52 0.61
C GLY A 200 -6.67 -15.08 1.29
N PRO A 201 -6.85 -16.07 2.18
CA PRO A 201 -5.75 -16.72 2.87
C PRO A 201 -4.90 -17.56 1.91
N SER A 202 -3.59 -17.61 2.18
CA SER A 202 -2.66 -18.52 1.52
C SER A 202 -1.49 -18.83 2.43
N ALA A 203 -0.73 -19.90 2.12
CA ALA A 203 0.48 -20.24 2.87
C ALA A 203 1.54 -19.12 2.78
N GLU A 204 1.56 -18.36 1.69
CA GLU A 204 2.44 -17.20 1.49
C GLU A 204 2.05 -16.05 2.40
N VAL A 205 0.76 -15.73 2.52
CA VAL A 205 0.23 -14.72 3.44
C VAL A 205 0.56 -15.11 4.88
N GLU A 206 0.32 -16.36 5.27
CA GLU A 206 0.65 -16.85 6.61
C GLU A 206 2.15 -16.73 6.92
N ARG A 207 3.02 -17.10 5.97
CA ARG A 207 4.48 -16.94 6.12
C ARG A 207 4.90 -15.48 6.25
N ALA A 208 4.28 -14.58 5.50
CA ALA A 208 4.57 -13.14 5.55
C ALA A 208 4.31 -12.56 6.94
N VAL A 209 3.16 -12.89 7.54
CA VAL A 209 2.72 -12.31 8.81
C VAL A 209 3.31 -13.01 10.04
N THR A 210 3.77 -14.27 9.91
CA THR A 210 4.32 -15.03 11.04
C THR A 210 5.57 -14.34 11.59
N GLY A 211 5.54 -13.98 12.88
CA GLY A 211 6.65 -13.33 13.57
C GLY A 211 6.91 -11.89 13.15
N ALA A 212 6.00 -11.24 12.43
CA ALA A 212 6.09 -9.81 12.14
C ALA A 212 5.76 -8.98 13.39
N ALA A 213 6.57 -7.95 13.64
CA ALA A 213 6.32 -6.97 14.72
C ALA A 213 5.09 -6.09 14.40
N ALA A 214 4.85 -5.84 13.11
CA ALA A 214 3.64 -5.21 12.63
C ALA A 214 3.20 -5.82 11.29
N VAL A 215 1.89 -5.81 11.05
CA VAL A 215 1.24 -6.25 9.81
C VAL A 215 0.36 -5.12 9.32
N PHE A 216 0.67 -4.57 8.15
CA PHE A 216 -0.28 -3.76 7.38
C PHE A 216 -1.04 -4.68 6.44
N PHE A 217 -2.35 -4.67 6.52
CA PHE A 217 -3.21 -5.62 5.84
C PHE A 217 -4.33 -4.94 5.06
N ASP A 218 -4.83 -5.61 4.04
CA ASP A 218 -5.93 -5.18 3.19
C ASP A 218 -7.16 -4.78 4.00
N GLY A 219 -7.52 -3.52 3.94
CA GLY A 219 -8.67 -2.91 4.62
C GLY A 219 -9.75 -2.44 3.67
N THR A 220 -9.76 -2.89 2.41
CA THR A 220 -10.55 -2.30 1.34
C THR A 220 -12.05 -2.35 1.62
N PHE A 221 -12.59 -3.51 1.92
CA PHE A 221 -14.04 -3.69 2.13
C PHE A 221 -14.36 -4.35 3.46
N TRP A 222 -15.42 -3.88 4.10
CA TRP A 222 -15.97 -4.55 5.28
C TRP A 222 -16.73 -5.84 4.91
N SER A 223 -17.60 -5.77 3.90
CA SER A 223 -18.39 -6.92 3.43
C SER A 223 -18.18 -7.18 1.95
N SER A 224 -18.45 -8.42 1.52
CA SER A 224 -18.32 -8.85 0.14
C SER A 224 -19.17 -8.02 -0.83
N ASP A 225 -20.38 -7.65 -0.43
CA ASP A 225 -21.38 -6.95 -1.24
C ASP A 225 -21.45 -5.43 -0.97
N GLU A 226 -20.47 -4.86 -0.32
CA GLU A 226 -20.47 -3.45 0.14
C GLU A 226 -20.84 -2.45 -0.96
N LEU A 227 -20.25 -2.56 -2.15
CA LEU A 227 -20.56 -1.68 -3.28
C LEU A 227 -21.95 -1.92 -3.86
N ILE A 228 -22.39 -3.19 -3.87
CA ILE A 228 -23.72 -3.59 -4.36
C ILE A 228 -24.79 -3.03 -3.42
N ALA A 229 -24.63 -3.24 -2.12
CA ALA A 229 -25.54 -2.73 -1.09
C ALA A 229 -25.61 -1.19 -1.07
N ALA A 230 -24.51 -0.52 -1.39
CA ALA A 230 -24.47 0.93 -1.52
C ALA A 230 -25.04 1.47 -2.86
N GLY A 231 -25.36 0.61 -3.81
CA GLY A 231 -25.80 1.00 -5.16
C GLY A 231 -24.70 1.69 -6.00
N LEU A 232 -23.43 1.43 -5.68
CA LEU A 232 -22.27 2.10 -6.29
C LEU A 232 -21.45 1.18 -7.21
N GLY A 233 -21.84 -0.09 -7.33
CA GLY A 233 -21.17 -1.06 -8.18
C GLY A 233 -21.92 -2.38 -8.26
N THR A 234 -21.41 -3.28 -9.12
CA THR A 234 -22.02 -4.61 -9.34
C THR A 234 -21.06 -5.74 -8.96
N ARG A 235 -19.82 -5.42 -8.59
CA ARG A 235 -18.76 -6.40 -8.26
C ARG A 235 -18.68 -6.62 -6.75
N ARG A 236 -18.40 -7.84 -6.36
CA ARG A 236 -18.08 -8.22 -4.98
C ARG A 236 -16.63 -7.87 -4.67
N ALA A 237 -16.27 -7.83 -3.38
CA ALA A 237 -14.91 -7.58 -2.94
C ALA A 237 -13.92 -8.60 -3.54
N GLU A 238 -14.27 -9.87 -3.56
CA GLU A 238 -13.46 -10.97 -4.09
C GLU A 238 -13.26 -10.86 -5.62
N ASP A 239 -14.26 -10.34 -6.36
CA ASP A 239 -14.15 -10.08 -7.81
C ASP A 239 -13.14 -8.96 -8.10
N MET A 240 -12.84 -8.15 -7.11
CA MET A 240 -11.84 -7.08 -7.16
C MET A 240 -10.53 -7.49 -6.47
N ALA A 241 -10.40 -8.76 -6.09
CA ALA A 241 -9.26 -9.35 -5.41
C ALA A 241 -8.98 -8.78 -4.01
N HIS A 242 -10.04 -8.52 -3.24
CA HIS A 242 -9.96 -8.10 -1.84
C HIS A 242 -10.70 -9.07 -0.92
N TRP A 243 -10.07 -9.39 0.21
CA TRP A 243 -10.65 -10.23 1.25
C TRP A 243 -11.49 -9.37 2.18
N PRO A 244 -12.82 -9.57 2.27
CA PRO A 244 -13.66 -8.81 3.20
C PRO A 244 -13.16 -8.92 4.64
N ILE A 245 -13.30 -7.83 5.41
CA ILE A 245 -12.83 -7.78 6.79
C ILE A 245 -13.80 -8.53 7.71
N GLY A 246 -15.09 -8.25 7.59
CA GLY A 246 -16.15 -8.79 8.44
C GLY A 246 -16.67 -10.14 8.00
N GLY A 247 -17.58 -10.71 8.81
CA GLY A 247 -18.19 -12.01 8.54
C GLY A 247 -17.37 -13.18 9.09
N ALA A 248 -17.96 -14.39 9.03
CA ALA A 248 -17.36 -15.61 9.59
C ALA A 248 -16.06 -16.01 8.89
N GLU A 249 -15.97 -15.77 7.58
CA GLU A 249 -14.81 -16.07 6.74
C GLU A 249 -13.95 -14.81 6.47
N GLY A 250 -14.22 -13.71 7.17
CA GLY A 250 -13.52 -12.44 6.99
C GLY A 250 -12.10 -12.42 7.56
N SER A 251 -11.29 -11.51 7.06
CA SER A 251 -9.89 -11.36 7.47
C SER A 251 -9.73 -10.92 8.94
N LEU A 252 -10.77 -10.35 9.56
CA LEU A 252 -10.74 -9.98 10.98
C LEU A 252 -10.45 -11.18 11.89
N GLY A 253 -11.10 -12.32 11.61
CA GLY A 253 -10.86 -13.57 12.34
C GLY A 253 -9.43 -14.10 12.18
N PHE A 254 -8.82 -13.90 11.03
CA PHE A 254 -7.41 -14.19 10.78
C PHE A 254 -6.50 -13.23 11.55
N LEU A 255 -6.72 -11.93 11.41
CA LEU A 255 -5.90 -10.90 12.04
C LEU A 255 -5.92 -10.95 13.56
N SER A 256 -7.08 -11.27 14.17
CA SER A 256 -7.23 -11.34 15.63
C SER A 256 -6.32 -12.42 16.29
N ARG A 257 -5.88 -13.42 15.53
CA ARG A 257 -4.98 -14.49 16.00
C ARG A 257 -3.49 -14.13 15.88
N LEU A 258 -3.14 -13.08 15.16
CA LEU A 258 -1.76 -12.67 14.94
C LEU A 258 -1.22 -11.91 16.16
N GLY A 259 0.08 -12.07 16.41
CA GLY A 259 0.83 -11.21 17.31
C GLY A 259 1.22 -9.88 16.70
N GLY A 260 1.85 -9.01 17.49
CA GLY A 260 2.31 -7.71 17.02
C GLY A 260 1.18 -6.71 16.75
N ARG A 261 1.51 -5.61 16.09
CA ARG A 261 0.51 -4.61 15.67
C ARG A 261 -0.16 -5.04 14.37
N ARG A 262 -1.45 -4.89 14.28
CA ARG A 262 -2.28 -5.25 13.11
C ARG A 262 -3.02 -4.00 12.66
N VAL A 263 -2.69 -3.54 11.45
CA VAL A 263 -3.14 -2.26 10.93
C VAL A 263 -3.78 -2.46 9.56
N LEU A 264 -5.06 -2.15 9.42
CA LEU A 264 -5.75 -2.13 8.12
C LEU A 264 -5.36 -0.87 7.35
N ILE A 265 -4.98 -1.04 6.10
CA ILE A 265 -4.63 0.02 5.16
C ILE A 265 -5.39 -0.21 3.84
N HIS A 266 -5.29 0.69 2.86
CA HIS A 266 -5.98 0.56 1.56
C HIS A 266 -7.51 0.53 1.73
N VAL A 267 -8.05 1.48 2.52
CA VAL A 267 -9.47 1.51 2.90
C VAL A 267 -10.30 2.17 1.81
N ASN A 268 -11.31 1.46 1.29
CA ASN A 268 -12.21 2.02 0.28
C ASN A 268 -13.13 3.09 0.87
N ASN A 269 -13.51 4.07 0.06
CA ASN A 269 -14.34 5.21 0.47
C ASN A 269 -15.75 4.83 0.98
N THR A 270 -16.25 3.64 0.65
CA THR A 270 -17.55 3.14 1.12
C THR A 270 -17.46 2.42 2.47
N ASN A 271 -16.25 1.97 2.84
CA ASN A 271 -16.06 1.12 4.01
C ASN A 271 -16.52 1.81 5.31
N PRO A 272 -17.40 1.19 6.11
CA PRO A 272 -17.93 1.78 7.34
C PRO A 272 -16.86 2.00 8.42
N ILE A 273 -15.69 1.33 8.36
CA ILE A 273 -14.58 1.54 9.31
C ILE A 273 -13.97 2.95 9.23
N LEU A 274 -14.27 3.73 8.19
CA LEU A 274 -13.88 5.14 8.05
C LEU A 274 -14.57 6.05 9.08
N ARG A 275 -15.64 5.58 9.72
CA ARG A 275 -16.33 6.28 10.80
C ARG A 275 -15.81 5.81 12.15
N GLU A 276 -15.07 6.66 12.87
CA GLU A 276 -14.39 6.30 14.14
C GLU A 276 -15.36 5.82 15.23
N GLY A 277 -16.62 6.24 15.23
CA GLY A 277 -17.64 5.79 16.19
C GLY A 277 -18.55 4.66 15.71
N GLY A 278 -18.28 4.06 14.53
CA GLY A 278 -19.11 3.02 13.92
C GLY A 278 -19.05 1.68 14.66
N ALA A 279 -20.02 0.81 14.39
CA ALA A 279 -20.06 -0.54 14.97
C ALA A 279 -18.89 -1.38 14.48
N GLU A 280 -18.56 -1.28 13.21
CA GLU A 280 -17.44 -1.98 12.55
C GLU A 280 -16.10 -1.53 13.14
N ARG A 281 -15.95 -0.22 13.43
CA ARG A 281 -14.74 0.30 14.07
C ARG A 281 -14.59 -0.26 15.49
N ARG A 282 -15.67 -0.30 16.28
CA ARG A 282 -15.64 -0.93 17.61
C ARG A 282 -15.33 -2.42 17.57
N ALA A 283 -15.76 -3.14 16.52
CA ALA A 283 -15.40 -4.55 16.34
C ALA A 283 -13.89 -4.72 16.09
N LEU A 284 -13.28 -3.84 15.30
CA LEU A 284 -11.82 -3.81 15.10
C LEU A 284 -11.08 -3.52 16.42
N ASP A 285 -11.52 -2.51 17.15
CA ASP A 285 -10.92 -2.11 18.42
C ASP A 285 -10.98 -3.26 19.45
N ALA A 286 -12.10 -3.98 19.53
CA ALA A 286 -12.27 -5.16 20.38
C ALA A 286 -11.35 -6.33 19.99
N ALA A 287 -11.02 -6.45 18.69
CA ALA A 287 -10.08 -7.43 18.16
C ALA A 287 -8.61 -6.96 18.25
N GLY A 288 -8.36 -5.74 18.69
CA GLY A 288 -7.04 -5.12 18.73
C GLY A 288 -6.45 -4.86 17.34
N VAL A 289 -7.30 -4.58 16.35
CA VAL A 289 -6.93 -4.24 14.98
C VAL A 289 -7.10 -2.75 14.75
N GLU A 290 -6.03 -2.10 14.34
CA GLU A 290 -6.00 -0.66 14.07
C GLU A 290 -6.42 -0.35 12.63
N VAL A 291 -6.89 0.87 12.39
CA VAL A 291 -7.10 1.38 11.02
C VAL A 291 -6.10 2.49 10.76
N ALA A 292 -5.27 2.34 9.73
CA ALA A 292 -4.31 3.33 9.32
C ALA A 292 -4.99 4.68 9.03
N THR A 293 -4.30 5.75 9.34
CA THR A 293 -4.62 7.12 8.92
C THR A 293 -3.37 7.75 8.34
N ASP A 294 -3.54 8.67 7.41
CA ASP A 294 -2.42 9.45 6.91
C ASP A 294 -1.73 10.12 8.11
N GLY A 295 -0.43 9.95 8.18
CA GLY A 295 0.35 10.45 9.30
C GLY A 295 0.57 9.51 10.48
N LEU A 296 0.00 8.29 10.49
CA LEU A 296 0.28 7.30 11.53
C LEU A 296 1.77 6.91 11.52
N GLU A 297 2.39 6.91 12.70
CA GLU A 297 3.78 6.50 12.89
C GLU A 297 3.88 5.27 13.79
N LEU A 298 4.82 4.38 13.44
CA LEU A 298 5.18 3.22 14.25
C LEU A 298 6.71 3.19 14.43
N GLU A 299 7.13 2.73 15.60
CA GLU A 299 8.51 2.31 15.87
C GLU A 299 8.52 0.84 16.26
N LEU A 300 9.31 0.01 15.51
CA LEU A 300 9.32 -1.46 15.59
C LEU A 300 10.71 -1.99 15.95
#